data_cb2fc6c6263867c92e9b93926f057bec
#
_entry.id   cb2fc6c6263867c92e9b93926f057bec
#
_cell.length_a   1.000
_cell.length_b   1.000
_cell.length_c   1.000
_cell.angle_alpha   90.00
_cell.angle_beta   90.00
_cell.angle_gamma   90.00
#
_symmetry.space_group_name_H-M   'P 1'
#
loop_
_entity.id
_entity.type
_entity.pdbx_description
1 polymer ?
#
loop_
_entity_poly.entity_id
_entity_poly.type
_entity_poly.pdbx_seq_one_letter_code
_entity_poly.pdbx_strand_id
1 'polypeptide(L)'
;MQVDRVVDFFKATLQGHFDLEEAYIFPLVLERMQNQAALIADLRQDHKRLRRLIEELERTPSLDLDTKLPALGRLIEVHIRKEERGLFQAIQNDLNPAELDKVGEKLAVHDRVRGDCRLNRVEKRKTV
;
A
#
# COMPACT_ATOMS: atom_id res chain seq x y z
N MET A 1 -6.52 -3.02 23.69
CA MET A 1 -7.81 -2.88 23.07
C MET A 1 -7.82 -1.99 21.85
N GLN A 2 -7.66 -0.70 22.00
CA GLN A 2 -7.52 0.17 20.83
C GLN A 2 -6.30 -0.19 20.00
N VAL A 3 -5.24 -0.62 20.67
CA VAL A 3 -4.00 -1.00 20.00
C VAL A 3 -4.20 -2.24 19.15
N ASP A 4 -4.95 -3.22 19.62
CA ASP A 4 -5.26 -4.42 18.82
C ASP A 4 -6.04 -4.07 17.57
N ARG A 5 -6.96 -3.11 17.67
CA ARG A 5 -7.73 -2.64 16.52
C ARG A 5 -6.85 -1.92 15.50
N VAL A 6 -5.86 -1.17 15.97
CA VAL A 6 -4.91 -0.49 15.09
C VAL A 6 -4.09 -1.50 14.32
N VAL A 7 -3.58 -2.52 14.99
CA VAL A 7 -2.81 -3.59 14.35
C VAL A 7 -3.68 -4.33 13.33
N ASP A 8 -4.90 -4.70 13.70
CA ASP A 8 -5.84 -5.38 12.80
C ASP A 8 -6.16 -4.51 11.59
N PHE A 9 -6.36 -3.22 11.79
CA PHE A 9 -6.61 -2.27 10.72
C PHE A 9 -5.43 -2.22 9.74
N PHE A 10 -4.21 -2.07 10.25
CA PHE A 10 -3.02 -2.05 9.42
C PHE A 10 -2.86 -3.36 8.66
N LYS A 11 -3.06 -4.49 9.33
CA LYS A 11 -2.95 -5.80 8.70
C LYS A 11 -3.92 -5.93 7.54
N ALA A 12 -5.20 -5.67 7.77
CA ALA A 12 -6.23 -5.80 6.74
C ALA A 12 -6.00 -4.83 5.59
N THR A 13 -5.71 -3.57 5.91
CA THR A 13 -5.55 -2.50 4.91
C THR A 13 -4.30 -2.71 4.06
N LEU A 14 -3.17 -2.94 4.71
CA LEU A 14 -1.89 -3.07 4.00
C LEU A 14 -1.80 -4.39 3.26
N GLN A 15 -2.31 -5.47 3.84
CA GLN A 15 -2.27 -6.78 3.20
C GLN A 15 -2.99 -6.74 1.85
N GLY A 16 -4.21 -6.21 1.84
CA GLY A 16 -4.98 -6.11 0.59
C GLY A 16 -4.31 -5.20 -0.43
N HIS A 17 -3.74 -4.09 0.03
CA HIS A 17 -3.03 -3.16 -0.85
C HIS A 17 -1.79 -3.81 -1.46
N PHE A 18 -1.00 -4.50 -0.65
CA PHE A 18 0.19 -5.21 -1.12
C PHE A 18 -0.18 -6.32 -2.10
N ASP A 19 -1.24 -7.06 -1.81
CA ASP A 19 -1.72 -8.14 -2.68
C ASP A 19 -2.13 -7.60 -4.05
N LEU A 20 -2.82 -6.47 -4.07
CA LEU A 20 -3.23 -5.82 -5.32
C LEU A 20 -2.01 -5.39 -6.14
N GLU A 21 -1.04 -4.76 -5.49
CA GLU A 21 0.18 -4.31 -6.17
C GLU A 21 0.96 -5.50 -6.74
N GLU A 22 1.15 -6.54 -5.94
CA GLU A 22 1.94 -7.69 -6.35
C GLU A 22 1.25 -8.53 -7.42
N ALA A 23 -0.07 -8.65 -7.35
CA ALA A 23 -0.82 -9.46 -8.30
C ALA A 23 -1.10 -8.75 -9.62
N TYR A 24 -1.25 -7.44 -9.61
CA TYR A 24 -1.70 -6.70 -10.79
C TYR A 24 -0.74 -5.58 -11.21
N ILE A 25 -0.40 -4.67 -10.30
CA ILE A 25 0.34 -3.45 -10.65
C ILE A 25 1.79 -3.75 -11.00
N PHE A 26 2.49 -4.50 -10.16
CA PHE A 26 3.90 -4.81 -10.41
C PHE A 26 4.10 -5.62 -11.71
N PRO A 27 3.30 -6.65 -11.99
CA PRO A 27 3.44 -7.35 -13.27
C PRO A 27 3.18 -6.45 -14.47
N LEU A 28 2.20 -5.56 -14.39
CA LEU A 28 1.90 -4.64 -15.47
C LEU A 28 3.06 -3.67 -15.72
N VAL A 29 3.63 -3.11 -14.67
CA VAL A 29 4.77 -2.20 -14.78
C VAL A 29 5.99 -2.93 -15.35
N LEU A 30 6.28 -4.14 -14.89
CA LEU A 30 7.41 -4.92 -15.39
C LEU A 30 7.25 -5.25 -16.87
N GLU A 31 6.03 -5.52 -17.31
CA GLU A 31 5.75 -5.82 -18.71
C GLU A 31 5.97 -4.59 -19.60
N ARG A 32 5.54 -3.41 -19.12
CA ARG A 32 5.58 -2.17 -19.91
C ARG A 32 6.87 -1.39 -19.75
N MET A 33 7.50 -1.47 -18.58
CA MET A 33 8.63 -0.63 -18.21
C MET A 33 9.71 -1.44 -17.52
N GLN A 34 10.54 -2.13 -18.32
CA GLN A 34 11.59 -2.99 -17.78
C GLN A 34 12.62 -2.23 -16.95
N ASN A 35 12.79 -0.94 -17.22
CA ASN A 35 13.71 -0.09 -16.45
C ASN A 35 13.25 0.14 -15.00
N GLN A 36 12.01 -0.26 -14.66
CA GLN A 36 11.50 -0.17 -13.29
C GLN A 36 11.72 -1.44 -12.48
N ALA A 37 12.40 -2.44 -13.02
CA ALA A 37 12.59 -3.72 -12.33
C ALA A 37 13.26 -3.57 -10.97
N ALA A 38 14.25 -2.70 -10.86
CA ALA A 38 14.95 -2.47 -9.59
C ALA A 38 14.03 -1.84 -8.54
N LEU A 39 13.19 -0.88 -8.95
CA LEU A 39 12.21 -0.26 -8.05
C LEU A 39 11.19 -1.29 -7.58
N ILE A 40 10.67 -2.10 -8.50
CA ILE A 40 9.70 -3.13 -8.16
C ILE A 40 10.29 -4.14 -7.16
N ALA A 41 11.54 -4.56 -7.36
CA ALA A 41 12.22 -5.45 -6.44
C ALA A 41 12.35 -4.83 -5.04
N ASP A 42 12.68 -3.55 -4.98
CA ASP A 42 12.79 -2.81 -3.73
C ASP A 42 11.44 -2.73 -3.01
N LEU A 43 10.37 -2.40 -3.76
CA LEU A 43 9.03 -2.34 -3.19
C LEU A 43 8.56 -3.70 -2.67
N ARG A 44 8.88 -4.79 -3.36
CA ARG A 44 8.57 -6.14 -2.89
C ARG A 44 9.29 -6.47 -1.60
N GLN A 45 10.54 -6.04 -1.45
CA GLN A 45 11.28 -6.22 -0.21
C GLN A 45 10.64 -5.43 0.93
N ASP A 46 10.20 -4.20 0.66
CA ASP A 46 9.48 -3.41 1.64
C ASP A 46 8.22 -4.14 2.11
N HIS A 47 7.47 -4.73 1.19
CA HIS A 47 6.25 -5.50 1.53
C HIS A 47 6.57 -6.65 2.48
N LYS A 48 7.62 -7.41 2.20
CA LYS A 48 8.04 -8.51 3.07
C LYS A 48 8.41 -8.02 4.46
N ARG A 49 9.16 -6.93 4.52
CA ARG A 49 9.60 -6.33 5.77
C ARG A 49 8.42 -5.82 6.58
N LEU A 50 7.50 -5.12 5.93
CA LEU A 50 6.33 -4.58 6.59
C LEU A 50 5.40 -5.68 7.10
N ARG A 51 5.19 -6.74 6.29
CA ARG A 51 4.40 -7.90 6.73
C ARG A 51 5.00 -8.55 7.97
N ARG A 52 6.31 -8.70 8.00
CA ARG A 52 7.01 -9.29 9.14
C ARG A 52 6.85 -8.43 10.39
N LEU A 53 6.99 -7.12 10.26
CA LEU A 53 6.84 -6.19 11.38
C LEU A 53 5.41 -6.21 11.92
N ILE A 54 4.41 -6.30 11.04
CA ILE A 54 3.01 -6.39 11.46
C ILE A 54 2.77 -7.68 12.24
N GLU A 55 3.31 -8.80 11.78
CA GLU A 55 3.23 -10.08 12.50
C GLU A 55 3.88 -10.00 13.87
N GLU A 56 5.03 -9.33 13.96
CA GLU A 56 5.69 -9.11 15.24
C GLU A 56 4.83 -8.29 16.19
N LEU A 57 4.15 -7.27 15.67
CA LEU A 57 3.25 -6.45 16.49
C LEU A 57 2.09 -7.24 17.05
N GLU A 58 1.56 -8.20 16.29
CA GLU A 58 0.48 -9.05 16.76
C GLU A 58 0.89 -9.88 17.99
N ARG A 59 2.17 -10.20 18.10
CA ARG A 59 2.73 -10.99 19.20
C ARG A 59 3.37 -10.14 20.28
N THR A 60 3.39 -8.83 20.11
CA THR A 60 4.04 -7.92 21.05
C THR A 60 3.10 -7.57 22.19
N PRO A 61 3.57 -7.61 23.45
CA PRO A 61 2.76 -7.15 24.57
C PRO A 61 2.34 -5.70 24.41
N SER A 62 1.15 -5.36 24.91
CA SER A 62 0.57 -4.01 24.79
C SER A 62 1.51 -2.92 25.30
N LEU A 63 2.29 -3.20 26.30
CA LEU A 63 3.22 -2.25 26.90
C LEU A 63 4.31 -1.78 25.92
N ASP A 64 4.67 -2.65 24.98
CA ASP A 64 5.77 -2.36 24.05
C ASP A 64 5.26 -1.80 22.73
N LEU A 65 3.95 -1.85 22.48
CA LEU A 65 3.37 -1.39 21.21
C LEU A 65 3.54 0.13 21.03
N ASP A 66 3.49 0.89 22.11
CA ASP A 66 3.65 2.35 22.05
C ASP A 66 4.98 2.78 21.43
N THR A 67 6.02 1.98 21.61
CA THR A 67 7.33 2.27 21.02
C THR A 67 7.47 1.74 19.59
N LYS A 68 6.82 0.62 19.29
CA LYS A 68 6.96 -0.05 18.00
C LYS A 68 6.05 0.50 16.92
N LEU A 69 4.85 0.95 17.28
CA LEU A 69 3.90 1.49 16.31
C LEU A 69 4.41 2.72 15.57
N PRO A 70 5.05 3.71 16.23
CA PRO A 70 5.60 4.85 15.50
C PRO A 70 6.68 4.45 14.48
N ALA A 71 7.50 3.45 14.80
CA ALA A 71 8.51 2.96 13.87
C ALA A 71 7.88 2.34 12.63
N LEU A 72 6.84 1.54 12.82
CA LEU A 72 6.07 0.98 11.70
C LEU A 72 5.46 2.08 10.85
N GLY A 73 4.86 3.08 11.50
CA GLY A 73 4.26 4.22 10.79
C GLY A 73 5.25 4.95 9.91
N ARG A 74 6.47 5.15 10.40
CA ARG A 74 7.52 5.80 9.60
C ARG A 74 7.93 4.95 8.39
N LEU A 75 8.04 3.64 8.56
CA LEU A 75 8.38 2.75 7.46
C LEU A 75 7.29 2.73 6.39
N ILE A 76 6.03 2.73 6.80
CA ILE A 76 4.89 2.81 5.88
C ILE A 76 4.93 4.13 5.12
N GLU A 77 5.20 5.23 5.80
CA GLU A 77 5.27 6.54 5.16
C GLU A 77 6.38 6.59 4.10
N VAL A 78 7.57 6.07 4.43
CA VAL A 78 8.68 6.01 3.49
C VAL A 78 8.30 5.16 2.27
N HIS A 79 7.65 4.03 2.49
CA HIS A 79 7.21 3.15 1.41
C HIS A 79 6.19 3.85 0.49
N ILE A 80 5.23 4.54 1.07
CA ILE A 80 4.22 5.28 0.29
C ILE A 80 4.89 6.36 -0.56
N ARG A 81 5.87 7.07 -0.02
CA ARG A 81 6.61 8.08 -0.79
C ARG A 81 7.38 7.49 -1.94
N LYS A 82 7.98 6.30 -1.76
CA LYS A 82 8.66 5.60 -2.86
C LYS A 82 7.68 5.28 -3.97
N GLU A 83 6.48 4.81 -3.61
CA GLU A 83 5.46 4.49 -4.60
C GLU A 83 4.99 5.74 -5.33
N GLU A 84 4.70 6.80 -4.60
CA GLU A 84 4.21 8.04 -5.21
C GLU A 84 5.23 8.67 -6.15
N ARG A 85 6.48 8.76 -5.71
CA ARG A 85 7.54 9.43 -6.47
C ARG A 85 8.12 8.58 -7.59
N GLY A 86 8.18 7.26 -7.39
CA GLY A 86 8.75 6.35 -8.36
C GLY A 86 7.71 5.64 -9.20
N LEU A 87 6.95 4.75 -8.56
CA LEU A 87 6.04 3.85 -9.27
C LEU A 87 4.88 4.59 -9.94
N PHE A 88 4.16 5.41 -9.19
CA PHE A 88 2.97 6.08 -9.72
C PHE A 88 3.32 7.17 -10.74
N GLN A 89 4.46 7.83 -10.57
CA GLN A 89 4.93 8.76 -11.59
C GLN A 89 5.22 8.04 -12.91
N ALA A 90 5.89 6.90 -12.84
CA ALA A 90 6.18 6.09 -14.02
C ALA A 90 4.90 5.59 -14.68
N ILE A 91 3.93 5.15 -13.88
CA ILE A 91 2.63 4.69 -14.38
C ILE A 91 1.93 5.82 -15.13
N GLN A 92 1.87 7.00 -14.55
CA GLN A 92 1.21 8.15 -15.20
C GLN A 92 1.89 8.57 -16.48
N ASN A 93 3.22 8.48 -16.53
CA ASN A 93 3.98 8.93 -17.70
C ASN A 93 3.99 7.92 -18.83
N ASP A 94 4.02 6.62 -18.51
CA ASP A 94 4.32 5.59 -19.49
C ASP A 94 3.16 4.69 -19.88
N LEU A 95 2.10 4.63 -19.07
CA LEU A 95 0.92 3.84 -19.41
C LEU A 95 -0.05 4.67 -20.26
N ASN A 96 -0.76 4.00 -21.19
CA ASN A 96 -1.77 4.67 -21.99
C ASN A 96 -3.05 4.90 -21.15
N PRO A 97 -3.98 5.76 -21.63
CA PRO A 97 -5.20 6.07 -20.87
C PRO A 97 -6.04 4.85 -20.51
N ALA A 98 -6.15 3.87 -21.39
CA ALA A 98 -6.92 2.67 -21.10
C ALA A 98 -6.31 1.85 -19.97
N GLU A 99 -4.97 1.76 -19.93
CA GLU A 99 -4.26 1.07 -18.87
C GLU A 99 -4.37 1.82 -17.54
N LEU A 100 -4.30 3.15 -17.58
CA LEU A 100 -4.49 3.99 -16.40
C LEU A 100 -5.89 3.81 -15.82
N ASP A 101 -6.91 3.75 -16.67
CA ASP A 101 -8.28 3.53 -16.24
C ASP A 101 -8.43 2.20 -15.53
N LYS A 102 -7.80 1.15 -16.06
CA LYS A 102 -7.84 -0.18 -15.43
C LYS A 102 -7.17 -0.19 -14.06
N VAL A 103 -6.04 0.47 -13.92
CA VAL A 103 -5.36 0.60 -12.63
C VAL A 103 -6.27 1.34 -11.66
N GLY A 104 -6.88 2.44 -12.10
CA GLY A 104 -7.81 3.21 -11.28
C GLY A 104 -9.00 2.39 -10.83
N GLU A 105 -9.58 1.59 -11.73
CA GLU A 105 -10.71 0.71 -11.39
C GLU A 105 -10.32 -0.32 -10.33
N LYS A 106 -9.15 -0.94 -10.46
CA LYS A 106 -8.67 -1.92 -9.47
C LYS A 106 -8.48 -1.29 -8.11
N LEU A 107 -7.89 -0.11 -8.06
CA LEU A 107 -7.70 0.61 -6.81
C LEU A 107 -9.03 1.02 -6.18
N ALA A 108 -9.98 1.47 -6.98
CA ALA A 108 -11.30 1.87 -6.50
C ALA A 108 -12.06 0.70 -5.90
N VAL A 109 -12.04 -0.46 -6.54
CA VAL A 109 -12.67 -1.68 -6.02
C VAL A 109 -12.05 -2.07 -4.68
N HIS A 110 -10.74 -2.03 -4.61
CA HIS A 110 -10.03 -2.36 -3.39
C HIS A 110 -10.42 -1.42 -2.24
N ASP A 111 -10.48 -0.12 -2.51
CA ASP A 111 -10.86 0.87 -1.50
C ASP A 111 -12.29 0.67 -1.00
N ARG A 112 -13.21 0.31 -1.88
CA ARG A 112 -14.60 0.02 -1.48
C ARG A 112 -14.71 -1.18 -0.55
N VAL A 113 -13.91 -2.19 -0.79
CA VAL A 113 -13.91 -3.39 0.04
C VAL A 113 -13.37 -3.12 1.44
N ARG A 114 -12.46 -2.14 1.58
CA ARG A 114 -11.77 -1.89 2.84
C ARG A 114 -12.57 -1.17 3.91
N GLY A 115 -13.58 -0.41 3.54
CA GLY A 115 -14.41 0.19 4.55
C GLY A 115 -14.85 1.63 4.29
N ASP A 116 -15.96 1.98 4.90
CA ASP A 116 -16.72 3.20 4.60
C ASP A 116 -15.99 4.49 4.97
N CYS A 117 -15.29 4.51 6.11
CA CYS A 117 -14.61 5.72 6.55
C CYS A 117 -13.56 6.19 5.54
N ARG A 118 -12.84 5.24 5.01
CA ARG A 118 -11.79 5.54 4.06
C ARG A 118 -12.35 5.92 2.69
N LEU A 119 -13.40 5.24 2.29
CA LEU A 119 -14.11 5.54 1.06
C LEU A 119 -14.67 6.96 1.09
N ASN A 120 -15.27 7.35 2.21
CA ASN A 120 -15.82 8.69 2.37
C ASN A 120 -14.75 9.76 2.25
N ARG A 121 -13.56 9.53 2.78
CA ARG A 121 -12.45 10.47 2.64
C ARG A 121 -12.04 10.63 1.18
N VAL A 122 -11.96 9.52 0.46
CA VAL A 122 -11.58 9.55 -0.95
C VAL A 122 -12.62 10.31 -1.75
N GLU A 123 -13.88 10.07 -1.51
CA GLU A 123 -14.96 10.78 -2.19
C GLU A 123 -14.90 12.28 -1.93
N LYS A 124 -14.70 12.68 -0.69
CA LYS A 124 -14.57 14.10 -0.33
C LYS A 124 -13.43 14.77 -1.08
N ARG A 125 -12.31 14.08 -1.22
CA ARG A 125 -11.16 14.61 -1.96
C ARG A 125 -11.45 14.76 -3.44
N LYS A 126 -12.22 13.83 -4.01
CA LYS A 126 -12.57 13.88 -5.43
C LYS A 126 -13.53 15.00 -5.76
N THR A 127 -14.39 15.36 -4.82
CA THR A 127 -15.39 16.41 -5.04
C THR A 127 -14.81 17.81 -4.86
N VAL A 128 -13.63 17.93 -4.34
CA VAL A 128 -12.93 19.18 -4.24
C VAL A 128 -12.00 19.37 -5.44
#